data_99e2fac0ecb8b9a4ae96392cfa30f645
#
_entry.id   99e2fac0ecb8b9a4ae96392cfa30f645
#
_cell.length_a   1.000
_cell.length_b   1.000
_cell.length_c   1.000
_cell.angle_alpha   90.00
_cell.angle_beta   90.00
_cell.angle_gamma   90.00
#
_symmetry.space_group_name_H-M   'P 1'
#
loop_
_entity.id
_entity.type
_entity.pdbx_description
1 polymer ?
#
loop_
_entity_poly.entity_id
_entity_poly.type
_entity_poly.pdbx_seq_one_letter_code
_entity_poly.pdbx_strand_id
1 'polypeptide(L)'
;MDDAKEEIRARLPVEDVVGQYIELKRAGRSLKGRSPWGVDKTPSFMVSPEKGIWHDFSSNKGGDIFAFIMEVEGVSFREALEKLAAQAGVELAKYGGGDKKVAERKRRAKEALELACRFYQFCLTKNEKVQNYAYHKRNMTQGTVQEFRIGYAPNQGKLLVQFLKKKGYKA
;
A
#
# COMPACT_ATOMS: atom_id res chain seq x y z
N MET A 1 -2.60 3.45 14.89
CA MET A 1 -3.44 3.44 13.65
C MET A 1 -4.39 2.25 13.63
N ASP A 2 -3.97 1.08 14.07
CA ASP A 2 -4.87 -0.07 14.17
C ASP A 2 -6.00 0.18 15.18
N ASP A 3 -5.70 0.77 16.34
CA ASP A 3 -6.70 1.15 17.34
C ASP A 3 -7.79 2.09 16.81
N ALA A 4 -7.42 3.08 15.96
CA ALA A 4 -8.40 3.96 15.32
C ALA A 4 -9.33 3.22 14.36
N LYS A 5 -8.78 2.25 13.60
CA LYS A 5 -9.59 1.42 12.69
C LYS A 5 -10.57 0.54 13.46
N GLU A 6 -10.11 -0.05 14.57
CA GLU A 6 -10.96 -0.89 15.41
C GLU A 6 -12.08 -0.07 16.05
N GLU A 7 -11.79 1.15 16.52
CA GLU A 7 -12.81 2.04 17.05
C GLU A 7 -13.81 2.48 15.99
N ILE A 8 -13.36 2.78 14.78
CA ILE A 8 -14.23 3.13 13.65
C ILE A 8 -15.14 1.94 13.29
N ARG A 9 -14.59 0.72 13.16
CA ARG A 9 -15.37 -0.49 12.89
C ARG A 9 -16.38 -0.81 13.97
N ALA A 10 -16.04 -0.56 15.23
CA ALA A 10 -16.96 -0.77 16.34
C ALA A 10 -18.17 0.20 16.33
N ARG A 11 -17.98 1.41 15.77
CA ARG A 11 -19.01 2.44 15.69
C ARG A 11 -19.81 2.43 14.39
N LEU A 12 -19.22 1.90 13.32
CA LEU A 12 -19.83 1.87 11.98
C LEU A 12 -20.00 0.42 11.50
N PRO A 13 -21.17 -0.19 11.71
CA PRO A 13 -21.48 -1.50 11.13
C PRO A 13 -21.32 -1.49 9.60
N VAL A 14 -20.80 -2.58 9.05
CA VAL A 14 -20.54 -2.67 7.60
C VAL A 14 -21.79 -2.49 6.77
N GLU A 15 -22.93 -3.00 7.24
CA GLU A 15 -24.23 -2.86 6.60
C GLU A 15 -24.71 -1.41 6.52
N ASP A 16 -24.41 -0.59 7.52
CA ASP A 16 -24.81 0.82 7.55
C ASP A 16 -23.97 1.64 6.57
N VAL A 17 -22.65 1.35 6.49
CA VAL A 17 -21.76 2.02 5.55
C VAL A 17 -22.11 1.63 4.12
N VAL A 18 -22.26 0.35 3.85
CA VAL A 18 -22.63 -0.17 2.51
C VAL A 18 -24.02 0.26 2.10
N GLY A 19 -24.98 0.28 3.05
CA GLY A 19 -26.36 0.66 2.83
C GLY A 19 -26.57 2.10 2.35
N GLN A 20 -25.57 2.98 2.52
CA GLN A 20 -25.61 4.34 1.98
C GLN A 20 -25.43 4.38 0.44
N TYR A 21 -24.87 3.32 -0.15
CA TYR A 21 -24.54 3.23 -1.58
C TYR A 21 -25.37 2.16 -2.30
N ILE A 22 -25.77 1.11 -1.59
CA ILE A 22 -26.40 -0.08 -2.16
C ILE A 22 -27.65 -0.44 -1.37
N GLU A 23 -28.77 -0.65 -2.06
CA GLU A 23 -29.96 -1.22 -1.44
C GLU A 23 -29.70 -2.67 -1.01
N LEU A 24 -29.70 -2.92 0.29
CA LEU A 24 -29.45 -4.23 0.88
C LEU A 24 -30.74 -4.91 1.31
N LYS A 25 -30.91 -6.18 0.96
CA LYS A 25 -32.04 -7.03 1.37
C LYS A 25 -31.54 -8.21 2.20
N ARG A 26 -32.26 -8.59 3.23
CA ARG A 26 -31.90 -9.72 4.09
C ARG A 26 -31.88 -11.03 3.33
N ALA A 27 -30.83 -11.83 3.56
CA ALA A 27 -30.65 -13.18 3.01
C ALA A 27 -30.06 -14.09 4.10
N GLY A 28 -30.89 -14.57 5.00
CA GLY A 28 -30.48 -15.33 6.19
C GLY A 28 -29.69 -14.47 7.19
N ARG A 29 -28.47 -14.87 7.51
CA ARG A 29 -27.54 -14.12 8.38
C ARG A 29 -26.78 -13.00 7.67
N SER A 30 -26.85 -12.96 6.35
CA SER A 30 -26.19 -11.97 5.51
C SER A 30 -27.19 -11.02 4.87
N LEU A 31 -26.65 -9.98 4.23
CA LEU A 31 -27.43 -9.06 3.39
C LEU A 31 -26.96 -9.20 1.94
N LYS A 32 -27.86 -9.02 0.99
CA LYS A 32 -27.59 -9.06 -0.45
C LYS A 32 -28.00 -7.77 -1.13
N GLY A 33 -27.21 -7.35 -2.11
CA GLY A 33 -27.49 -6.22 -2.99
C GLY A 33 -27.02 -6.45 -4.40
N ARG A 34 -27.23 -5.47 -5.27
CA ARG A 34 -26.64 -5.44 -6.62
C ARG A 34 -25.26 -4.87 -6.56
N SER A 35 -24.35 -5.40 -7.40
CA SER A 35 -23.00 -4.85 -7.52
C SER A 35 -23.04 -3.38 -7.98
N PRO A 36 -22.29 -2.47 -7.37
CA PRO A 36 -22.17 -1.09 -7.84
C PRO A 36 -21.20 -0.97 -9.03
N TRP A 37 -20.45 -2.02 -9.36
CA TRP A 37 -19.44 -2.02 -10.43
C TRP A 37 -19.90 -2.74 -11.72
N GLY A 38 -21.11 -3.28 -11.77
CA GLY A 38 -21.61 -4.02 -12.92
C GLY A 38 -23.12 -3.91 -13.11
N VAL A 39 -23.60 -4.29 -14.30
CA VAL A 39 -25.04 -4.38 -14.57
C VAL A 39 -25.49 -5.81 -14.27
N ASP A 40 -25.69 -6.10 -12.99
CA ASP A 40 -26.16 -7.41 -12.56
C ASP A 40 -27.69 -7.54 -12.63
N LYS A 41 -28.14 -8.59 -13.28
CA LYS A 41 -29.57 -8.99 -13.27
C LYS A 41 -29.95 -9.65 -11.94
N THR A 42 -28.99 -10.28 -11.25
CA THR A 42 -29.18 -10.97 -9.96
C THR A 42 -28.26 -10.38 -8.90
N PRO A 43 -28.72 -10.25 -7.63
CA PRO A 43 -27.88 -9.73 -6.55
C PRO A 43 -26.64 -10.59 -6.32
N SER A 44 -25.46 -10.05 -6.62
CA SER A 44 -24.15 -10.70 -6.47
C SER A 44 -23.32 -10.11 -5.32
N PHE A 45 -23.73 -8.97 -4.77
CA PHE A 45 -23.05 -8.33 -3.66
C PHE A 45 -23.59 -8.87 -2.33
N MET A 46 -22.69 -9.32 -1.46
CA MET A 46 -23.04 -9.84 -0.13
C MET A 46 -22.32 -9.09 0.98
N VAL A 47 -23.05 -8.86 2.07
CA VAL A 47 -22.52 -8.28 3.31
C VAL A 47 -22.73 -9.27 4.44
N SER A 48 -21.71 -9.50 5.25
CA SER A 48 -21.75 -10.29 6.48
C SER A 48 -21.59 -9.36 7.69
N PRO A 49 -22.68 -8.94 8.36
CA PRO A 49 -22.62 -8.08 9.54
C PRO A 49 -21.78 -8.70 10.67
N GLU A 50 -21.95 -10.00 10.91
CA GLU A 50 -21.23 -10.75 11.95
C GLU A 50 -19.71 -10.70 11.78
N LYS A 51 -19.23 -10.73 10.52
CA LYS A 51 -17.80 -10.69 10.20
C LYS A 51 -17.28 -9.28 9.92
N GLY A 52 -18.18 -8.28 9.77
CA GLY A 52 -17.81 -6.91 9.40
C GLY A 52 -17.21 -6.79 8.00
N ILE A 53 -17.59 -7.68 7.06
CA ILE A 53 -17.02 -7.75 5.71
C ILE A 53 -18.10 -7.78 4.63
N TRP A 54 -17.70 -7.40 3.44
CA TRP A 54 -18.50 -7.54 2.22
C TRP A 54 -17.72 -8.31 1.14
N HIS A 55 -18.44 -8.88 0.19
CA HIS A 55 -17.86 -9.51 -1.00
C HIS A 55 -18.83 -9.36 -2.19
N ASP A 56 -18.27 -8.93 -3.32
CA ASP A 56 -18.98 -8.88 -4.61
C ASP A 56 -18.48 -10.01 -5.52
N PHE A 57 -19.34 -10.97 -5.77
CA PHE A 57 -19.03 -12.14 -6.60
C PHE A 57 -18.93 -11.80 -8.08
N SER A 58 -19.52 -10.69 -8.55
CA SER A 58 -19.45 -10.31 -9.96
C SER A 58 -18.09 -9.72 -10.34
N SER A 59 -17.52 -8.88 -9.46
CA SER A 59 -16.22 -8.24 -9.68
C SER A 59 -15.06 -8.94 -8.94
N ASN A 60 -15.35 -9.97 -8.13
CA ASN A 60 -14.42 -10.66 -7.24
C ASN A 60 -13.67 -9.70 -6.28
N LYS A 61 -14.37 -8.64 -5.83
CA LYS A 61 -13.88 -7.67 -4.86
C LYS A 61 -14.46 -7.95 -3.49
N GLY A 62 -13.73 -7.62 -2.43
CA GLY A 62 -14.21 -7.80 -1.06
C GLY A 62 -13.29 -7.14 -0.04
N GLY A 63 -13.78 -7.01 1.19
CA GLY A 63 -13.02 -6.41 2.28
C GLY A 63 -13.87 -5.91 3.43
N ASP A 64 -13.34 -4.94 4.16
CA ASP A 64 -14.00 -4.22 5.25
C ASP A 64 -14.61 -2.87 4.76
N ILE A 65 -15.08 -2.05 5.68
CA ILE A 65 -15.65 -0.73 5.37
C ILE A 65 -14.66 0.21 4.69
N PHE A 66 -13.37 0.12 5.02
CA PHE A 66 -12.34 0.96 4.40
C PHE A 66 -12.13 0.56 2.94
N ALA A 67 -11.98 -0.75 2.69
CA ALA A 67 -11.86 -1.28 1.34
C ALA A 67 -13.10 -0.92 0.49
N PHE A 68 -14.30 -0.95 1.09
CA PHE A 68 -15.52 -0.57 0.39
C PHE A 68 -15.49 0.89 -0.08
N ILE A 69 -15.19 1.83 0.82
CA ILE A 69 -15.12 3.26 0.46
C ILE A 69 -14.03 3.52 -0.59
N MET A 70 -12.85 2.89 -0.44
CA MET A 70 -11.78 3.01 -1.44
C MET A 70 -12.23 2.57 -2.83
N GLU A 71 -12.94 1.45 -2.92
CA GLU A 71 -13.40 0.88 -4.19
C GLU A 71 -14.58 1.63 -4.81
N VAL A 72 -15.55 2.07 -3.99
CA VAL A 72 -16.78 2.71 -4.51
C VAL A 72 -16.55 4.18 -4.86
N GLU A 73 -15.68 4.88 -4.12
CA GLU A 73 -15.38 6.30 -4.36
C GLU A 73 -14.08 6.54 -5.14
N GLY A 74 -13.26 5.52 -5.33
CA GLY A 74 -11.97 5.65 -6.01
C GLY A 74 -10.95 6.48 -5.22
N VAL A 75 -11.03 6.45 -3.88
CA VAL A 75 -10.19 7.27 -3.00
C VAL A 75 -9.06 6.43 -2.36
N SER A 76 -8.04 7.12 -1.86
CA SER A 76 -6.96 6.47 -1.12
C SER A 76 -7.43 5.96 0.26
N PHE A 77 -6.67 5.03 0.84
CA PHE A 77 -6.94 4.55 2.20
C PHE A 77 -6.99 5.69 3.24
N ARG A 78 -6.15 6.70 3.09
CA ARG A 78 -6.11 7.84 3.98
C ARG A 78 -7.40 8.65 3.92
N GLU A 79 -7.89 8.94 2.73
CA GLU A 79 -9.14 9.66 2.51
C GLU A 79 -10.34 8.85 3.03
N ALA A 80 -10.38 7.55 2.76
CA ALA A 80 -11.40 6.64 3.30
C ALA A 80 -11.38 6.62 4.85
N LEU A 81 -10.18 6.58 5.46
CA LEU A 81 -10.02 6.62 6.91
C LEU A 81 -10.52 7.95 7.50
N GLU A 82 -10.13 9.08 6.90
CA GLU A 82 -10.55 10.42 7.34
C GLU A 82 -12.08 10.58 7.25
N LYS A 83 -12.69 10.09 6.17
CA LYS A 83 -14.16 10.11 5.96
C LYS A 83 -14.89 9.28 7.00
N LEU A 84 -14.50 8.01 7.16
CA LEU A 84 -15.14 7.10 8.11
C LEU A 84 -14.91 7.52 9.56
N ALA A 85 -13.75 8.10 9.89
CA ALA A 85 -13.48 8.66 11.20
C ALA A 85 -14.41 9.85 11.51
N ALA A 86 -14.60 10.75 10.56
CA ALA A 86 -15.54 11.87 10.70
C ALA A 86 -16.97 11.36 10.91
N GLN A 87 -17.40 10.34 10.15
CA GLN A 87 -18.73 9.72 10.29
C GLN A 87 -18.89 9.00 11.63
N ALA A 88 -17.84 8.33 12.12
CA ALA A 88 -17.81 7.64 13.41
C ALA A 88 -17.65 8.58 14.62
N GLY A 89 -17.35 9.87 14.41
CA GLY A 89 -16.99 10.78 15.49
C GLY A 89 -15.65 10.40 16.18
N VAL A 90 -14.69 9.83 15.43
CA VAL A 90 -13.38 9.40 15.91
C VAL A 90 -12.33 10.45 15.57
N GLU A 91 -11.69 11.02 16.57
CA GLU A 91 -10.60 11.99 16.37
C GLU A 91 -9.28 11.30 16.02
N LEU A 92 -8.88 11.30 14.76
CA LEU A 92 -7.63 10.69 14.29
C LEU A 92 -6.37 11.30 14.91
N ALA A 93 -6.43 12.55 15.37
CA ALA A 93 -5.32 13.22 16.04
C ALA A 93 -4.87 12.48 17.32
N LYS A 94 -5.77 11.81 18.02
CA LYS A 94 -5.47 10.99 19.22
C LYS A 94 -4.59 9.77 18.90
N TYR A 95 -4.65 9.28 17.66
CA TYR A 95 -3.96 8.08 17.19
C TYR A 95 -2.70 8.40 16.35
N GLY A 96 -2.44 9.68 16.08
CA GLY A 96 -1.36 10.14 15.20
C GLY A 96 0.05 10.11 15.79
N GLY A 97 0.21 9.77 17.06
CA GLY A 97 1.52 9.74 17.73
C GLY A 97 2.49 8.67 17.18
N GLY A 98 1.95 7.57 16.64
CA GLY A 98 2.73 6.50 15.99
C GLY A 98 3.12 6.80 14.55
N ASP A 99 2.29 7.54 13.82
CA ASP A 99 2.45 7.78 12.39
C ASP A 99 3.66 8.64 12.05
N LYS A 100 3.98 9.66 12.85
CA LYS A 100 5.15 10.53 12.59
C LYS A 100 6.46 9.72 12.64
N LYS A 101 6.63 8.84 13.64
CA LYS A 101 7.82 7.97 13.75
C LYS A 101 7.88 6.93 12.63
N VAL A 102 6.74 6.32 12.28
CA VAL A 102 6.65 5.35 11.19
C VAL A 102 6.88 6.02 9.84
N ALA A 103 6.27 7.18 9.59
CA ALA A 103 6.49 7.97 8.37
C ALA A 103 7.96 8.41 8.25
N GLU A 104 8.56 8.91 9.32
CA GLU A 104 9.96 9.28 9.36
C GLU A 104 10.89 8.08 9.11
N ARG A 105 10.59 6.92 9.72
CA ARG A 105 11.35 5.69 9.48
C ARG A 105 11.22 5.22 8.04
N LYS A 106 10.03 5.27 7.44
CA LYS A 106 9.79 4.95 6.02
C LYS A 106 10.52 5.92 5.10
N ARG A 107 10.50 7.22 5.40
CA ARG A 107 11.22 8.25 4.65
C ARG A 107 12.72 7.97 4.67
N ARG A 108 13.30 7.78 5.86
CA ARG A 108 14.73 7.47 6.02
C ARG A 108 15.14 6.17 5.33
N ALA A 109 14.30 5.13 5.38
CA ALA A 109 14.54 3.89 4.66
C ALA A 109 14.57 4.11 3.13
N LYS A 110 13.63 4.90 2.61
CA LYS A 110 13.57 5.25 1.18
C LYS A 110 14.80 6.03 0.73
N GLU A 111 15.25 7.00 1.54
CA GLU A 111 16.48 7.76 1.30
C GLU A 111 17.72 6.86 1.30
N ALA A 112 17.81 5.91 2.25
CA ALA A 112 18.91 4.95 2.32
C ALA A 112 18.96 4.03 1.10
N LEU A 113 17.80 3.56 0.62
CA LEU A 113 17.69 2.75 -0.60
C LEU A 113 18.12 3.53 -1.84
N GLU A 114 17.74 4.80 -1.94
CA GLU A 114 18.16 5.69 -3.02
C GLU A 114 19.66 5.90 -3.04
N LEU A 115 20.27 6.12 -1.87
CA LEU A 115 21.73 6.23 -1.74
C LEU A 115 22.44 4.92 -2.08
N ALA A 116 21.88 3.78 -1.68
CA ALA A 116 22.43 2.47 -2.03
C ALA A 116 22.40 2.22 -3.54
N CYS A 117 21.29 2.58 -4.20
CA CYS A 117 21.15 2.47 -5.64
C CYS A 117 22.25 3.29 -6.36
N ARG A 118 22.39 4.57 -5.99
CA ARG A 118 23.45 5.45 -6.55
C ARG A 118 24.86 4.92 -6.27
N PHE A 119 25.09 4.37 -5.09
CA PHE A 119 26.37 3.76 -4.74
C PHE A 119 26.69 2.59 -5.66
N TYR A 120 25.76 1.68 -5.91
CA TYR A 120 26.00 0.54 -6.80
C TYR A 120 26.13 0.95 -8.27
N GLN A 121 25.40 1.97 -8.73
CA GLN A 121 25.59 2.55 -10.05
C GLN A 121 27.01 3.14 -10.19
N PHE A 122 27.48 3.88 -9.18
CA PHE A 122 28.85 4.39 -9.15
C PHE A 122 29.87 3.23 -9.17
N CYS A 123 29.67 2.15 -8.42
CA CYS A 123 30.55 0.99 -8.44
C CYS A 123 30.63 0.34 -9.84
N LEU A 124 29.53 0.32 -10.58
CA LEU A 124 29.51 -0.15 -11.95
C LEU A 124 30.41 0.71 -12.85
N THR A 125 30.33 2.05 -12.75
CA THR A 125 31.13 2.97 -13.57
C THR A 125 32.64 2.92 -13.26
N LYS A 126 33.03 2.36 -12.11
CA LYS A 126 34.45 2.24 -11.70
C LYS A 126 35.07 0.87 -11.94
N ASN A 127 34.30 -0.06 -12.52
CA ASN A 127 34.79 -1.42 -12.75
C ASN A 127 34.67 -1.86 -14.22
N GLU A 128 35.75 -1.72 -14.98
CA GLU A 128 35.79 -2.05 -16.41
C GLU A 128 35.39 -3.51 -16.71
N LYS A 129 35.78 -4.46 -15.87
CA LYS A 129 35.45 -5.88 -16.07
C LYS A 129 33.93 -6.09 -16.00
N VAL A 130 33.27 -5.40 -15.08
CA VAL A 130 31.81 -5.49 -14.91
C VAL A 130 31.08 -4.73 -16.01
N GLN A 131 31.60 -3.56 -16.43
CA GLN A 131 31.10 -2.84 -17.59
C GLN A 131 31.18 -3.71 -18.86
N ASN A 132 32.33 -4.32 -19.10
CA ASN A 132 32.53 -5.22 -20.24
C ASN A 132 31.55 -6.42 -20.20
N TYR A 133 31.30 -6.99 -19.02
CA TYR A 133 30.28 -8.02 -18.85
C TYR A 133 28.86 -7.51 -19.15
N ALA A 134 28.48 -6.35 -18.62
CA ALA A 134 27.14 -5.78 -18.82
C ALA A 134 26.90 -5.42 -20.29
N TYR A 135 27.80 -4.65 -20.87
CA TYR A 135 27.61 -4.10 -22.22
C TYR A 135 27.91 -5.10 -23.36
N HIS A 136 28.98 -5.90 -23.24
CA HIS A 136 29.38 -6.80 -24.33
C HIS A 136 28.89 -8.24 -24.15
N LYS A 137 28.90 -8.80 -22.92
CA LYS A 137 28.39 -10.18 -22.73
C LYS A 137 26.89 -10.25 -22.58
N ARG A 138 26.27 -9.25 -21.94
CA ARG A 138 24.82 -9.19 -21.72
C ARG A 138 24.09 -8.30 -22.73
N ASN A 139 24.81 -7.67 -23.65
CA ASN A 139 24.26 -6.76 -24.66
C ASN A 139 23.34 -5.67 -24.10
N MET A 140 23.61 -5.21 -22.89
CA MET A 140 22.86 -4.12 -22.29
C MET A 140 23.26 -2.79 -22.94
N THR A 141 22.32 -1.96 -23.31
CA THR A 141 22.61 -0.60 -23.76
C THR A 141 22.84 0.33 -22.57
N GLN A 142 23.54 1.45 -22.79
CA GLN A 142 23.64 2.50 -21.75
C GLN A 142 22.27 3.01 -21.30
N GLY A 143 21.32 3.16 -22.25
CA GLY A 143 19.95 3.52 -21.96
C GLY A 143 19.28 2.53 -21.00
N THR A 144 19.39 1.23 -21.27
CA THR A 144 18.87 0.18 -20.39
C THR A 144 19.48 0.24 -18.99
N VAL A 145 20.79 0.41 -18.91
CA VAL A 145 21.49 0.49 -17.60
C VAL A 145 21.02 1.71 -16.80
N GLN A 146 20.79 2.84 -17.45
CA GLN A 146 20.30 4.07 -16.82
C GLN A 146 18.83 3.96 -16.41
N GLU A 147 17.97 3.52 -17.33
CA GLU A 147 16.51 3.40 -17.12
C GLU A 147 16.19 2.46 -15.96
N PHE A 148 16.78 1.27 -15.97
CA PHE A 148 16.59 0.26 -14.91
C PHE A 148 17.52 0.46 -13.72
N ARG A 149 18.33 1.52 -13.72
CA ARG A 149 19.25 1.89 -12.62
C ARG A 149 20.14 0.73 -12.19
N ILE A 150 20.66 -0.01 -13.17
CA ILE A 150 21.51 -1.18 -12.94
C ILE A 150 22.82 -0.74 -12.31
N GLY A 151 23.24 -1.43 -11.25
CA GLY A 151 24.47 -1.19 -10.51
C GLY A 151 25.26 -2.46 -10.26
N TYR A 152 26.44 -2.32 -9.69
CA TYR A 152 27.32 -3.40 -9.32
C TYR A 152 27.58 -3.42 -7.81
N ALA A 153 27.32 -4.54 -7.17
CA ALA A 153 27.68 -4.78 -5.77
C ALA A 153 29.10 -5.38 -5.70
N PRO A 154 30.11 -4.64 -5.21
CA PRO A 154 31.46 -5.19 -5.04
C PRO A 154 31.48 -6.33 -4.03
N ASN A 155 32.34 -7.31 -4.25
CA ASN A 155 32.49 -8.48 -3.38
C ASN A 155 33.15 -8.16 -2.01
N GLN A 156 32.94 -6.95 -1.49
CA GLN A 156 33.39 -6.48 -0.19
C GLN A 156 32.16 -6.12 0.64
N GLY A 157 31.64 -7.09 1.37
CA GLY A 157 30.32 -7.04 2.02
C GLY A 157 30.04 -5.88 2.99
N LYS A 158 31.03 -5.04 3.33
CA LYS A 158 30.85 -3.91 4.27
C LYS A 158 30.88 -2.53 3.61
N LEU A 159 31.19 -2.40 2.32
CA LEU A 159 31.35 -1.11 1.65
C LEU A 159 30.10 -0.25 1.69
N LEU A 160 28.96 -0.81 1.36
CA LEU A 160 27.69 -0.08 1.41
C LEU A 160 27.37 0.40 2.84
N VAL A 161 27.57 -0.47 3.83
CA VAL A 161 27.34 -0.14 5.24
C VAL A 161 28.24 1.01 5.69
N GLN A 162 29.53 0.97 5.32
CA GLN A 162 30.46 2.05 5.62
C GLN A 162 30.08 3.35 4.92
N PHE A 163 29.65 3.28 3.67
CA PHE A 163 29.15 4.43 2.92
C PHE A 163 27.91 5.05 3.59
N LEU A 164 26.92 4.24 3.94
CA LEU A 164 25.69 4.70 4.60
C LEU A 164 25.98 5.27 6.00
N LYS A 165 26.90 4.66 6.76
CA LYS A 165 27.35 5.22 8.07
C LYS A 165 27.96 6.60 7.92
N LYS A 166 28.81 6.83 6.90
CA LYS A 166 29.37 8.17 6.60
C LYS A 166 28.29 9.19 6.22
N LYS A 167 27.12 8.73 5.73
CA LYS A 167 25.95 9.57 5.43
C LYS A 167 24.98 9.72 6.63
N GLY A 168 25.37 9.26 7.83
CA GLY A 168 24.57 9.42 9.07
C GLY A 168 23.52 8.34 9.30
N TYR A 169 23.56 7.23 8.57
CA TYR A 169 22.68 6.08 8.83
C TYR A 169 23.35 5.16 9.85
N LYS A 170 22.57 4.74 10.87
CA LYS A 170 22.99 3.74 11.85
C LYS A 170 22.64 2.35 11.31
N ALA A 171 23.56 1.38 11.46
CA ALA A 171 23.28 -0.03 11.18
C ALA A 171 22.43 -0.61 12.30
#